data_88b7f371222ac0958da65cc865595b15
#
_entry.id   88b7f371222ac0958da65cc865595b15
#
_cell.length_a   1.000
_cell.length_b   1.000
_cell.length_c   1.000
_cell.angle_alpha   90.00
_cell.angle_beta   90.00
_cell.angle_gamma   90.00
#
_symmetry.space_group_name_H-M   'P 1'
#
loop_
_entity.id
_entity.type
_entity.pdbx_description
1 polymer ?
#
loop_
_entity_poly.entity_id
_entity_poly.type
_entity_poly.pdbx_seq_one_letter_code
_entity_poly.pdbx_strand_id
1 'polypeptide(L)'
;MKKIYLSAFIFCTVLGIHAQEVIWQKDIESSTQDFLSQVITTIDQQYLITGSSIQSKSQSQAANSQKQNNGYDFHLVKLNQQGNEVWEKYFSGQNHDYLSAAVTTQDGGFLLAGTSYSGKGLDKKDDSKGGSDIWLIRINEFGDELWQKTLGSSSDEEARAVIQTTDLGFFVAGNVQNSSKGYGSKDVWITKLDKDGKELSQLILGGKGLDEVEKMIPTKDGGALLGIYSRSGAVKTTHQQSTINTNTPSDRPAAHNLLSATSKQIDNFGEGDYWIVKLDKNGKVEWEKNFGGKGDDHIRTLALTSNGFIIGGESRSERSGNKTVGIEEGTDLWLISLNERGDEQWQKSYNFKNRDILMGISVIHSADDKSSKGILLGGYTQAEGRIQTDDETFWMLYLDQNGNEQWRKHVKGESRKKEERLSDLKLNRDGSIVLAGTSAEELGKENWKIVKLGDKQVDQLIEKYDIKIYPNPVSDYAYVEIGFDFKDADILLYDMSGRQLQSLKTKNRVTKINTQALVQGAYLVTIKTDTNKTANTKLIKK
;
A
#
# COMPACT_ATOMS: atom_id res chain seq x y z
N MET A 1 77.04 14.84 -4.04
CA MET A 1 75.94 13.87 -3.86
C MET A 1 74.66 14.65 -3.56
N LYS A 2 73.77 14.82 -4.56
CA LYS A 2 72.43 15.50 -4.40
C LYS A 2 71.44 14.43 -4.06
N LYS A 3 70.77 14.55 -2.88
CA LYS A 3 69.69 13.70 -2.48
C LYS A 3 68.41 14.21 -3.15
N ILE A 4 67.79 13.37 -4.00
CA ILE A 4 66.49 13.59 -4.62
C ILE A 4 65.44 13.07 -3.63
N TYR A 5 64.58 13.95 -3.10
CA TYR A 5 63.40 13.56 -2.33
C TYR A 5 62.23 13.30 -3.30
N LEU A 6 61.84 12.04 -3.38
CA LEU A 6 60.67 11.60 -4.13
C LEU A 6 59.43 11.83 -3.25
N SER A 7 58.65 12.88 -3.53
CA SER A 7 57.37 13.14 -2.86
C SER A 7 56.33 12.23 -3.47
N ALA A 8 55.90 11.22 -2.74
CA ALA A 8 54.75 10.40 -3.10
C ALA A 8 53.47 11.23 -2.90
N PHE A 9 52.84 11.64 -3.98
CA PHE A 9 51.49 12.20 -3.96
C PHE A 9 50.51 11.04 -3.73
N ILE A 10 49.97 10.92 -2.51
CA ILE A 10 48.84 10.04 -2.23
C ILE A 10 47.62 10.75 -2.78
N PHE A 11 47.11 10.24 -3.91
CA PHE A 11 45.79 10.56 -4.42
C PHE A 11 44.74 9.93 -3.47
N CYS A 12 44.29 10.67 -2.46
CA CYS A 12 43.06 10.34 -1.77
C CYS A 12 41.94 10.56 -2.77
N THR A 13 41.51 9.49 -3.43
CA THR A 13 40.19 9.46 -4.05
C THR A 13 39.17 9.56 -2.93
N VAL A 14 38.64 10.75 -2.70
CA VAL A 14 37.43 10.96 -1.91
C VAL A 14 36.35 10.23 -2.70
N LEU A 15 36.02 9.02 -2.28
CA LEU A 15 34.78 8.36 -2.64
C LEU A 15 33.70 9.26 -2.07
N GLY A 16 33.13 10.09 -2.93
CA GLY A 16 31.96 10.90 -2.59
C GLY A 16 30.86 9.96 -2.12
N ILE A 17 30.60 9.97 -0.83
CA ILE A 17 29.39 9.42 -0.26
C ILE A 17 28.29 10.25 -0.90
N HIS A 18 27.66 9.71 -1.94
CA HIS A 18 26.50 10.33 -2.57
C HIS A 18 25.37 10.28 -1.56
N ALA A 19 25.21 11.35 -0.82
CA ALA A 19 24.03 11.58 -0.01
C ALA A 19 22.81 11.52 -0.93
N GLN A 20 21.71 10.94 -0.44
CA GLN A 20 20.42 11.04 -1.09
C GLN A 20 20.08 12.52 -1.26
N GLU A 21 19.55 12.87 -2.42
CA GLU A 21 19.08 14.20 -2.66
C GLU A 21 17.62 14.28 -2.20
N VAL A 22 17.35 15.10 -1.16
CA VAL A 22 15.98 15.46 -0.79
C VAL A 22 15.44 16.39 -1.88
N ILE A 23 14.49 15.89 -2.68
CA ILE A 23 13.84 16.68 -3.73
C ILE A 23 12.89 17.69 -3.08
N TRP A 24 12.08 17.22 -2.12
CA TRP A 24 11.27 18.06 -1.26
C TRP A 24 10.86 17.29 0.01
N GLN A 25 10.54 18.05 1.05
CA GLN A 25 9.91 17.56 2.28
C GLN A 25 8.66 18.40 2.56
N LYS A 26 7.65 17.77 3.12
CA LYS A 26 6.43 18.42 3.60
C LYS A 26 6.03 17.84 4.93
N ASP A 27 5.83 18.73 5.91
CA ASP A 27 5.21 18.42 7.18
C ASP A 27 3.74 18.90 7.12
N ILE A 28 2.80 18.06 7.58
CA ILE A 28 1.39 18.39 7.71
C ILE A 28 1.08 18.32 9.20
N GLU A 29 0.76 19.48 9.77
CA GLU A 29 0.61 19.67 11.20
C GLU A 29 -0.88 19.80 11.57
N SER A 30 -1.28 19.14 12.64
CA SER A 30 -2.52 19.39 13.35
C SER A 30 -2.25 19.87 14.77
N SER A 31 -3.28 20.08 15.55
CA SER A 31 -3.15 20.47 16.98
C SER A 31 -3.05 19.26 17.92
N THR A 32 -3.10 18.05 17.40
CA THR A 32 -3.20 16.79 18.16
C THR A 32 -2.30 15.72 17.55
N GLN A 33 -2.36 14.53 18.11
CA GLN A 33 -1.71 13.36 17.52
C GLN A 33 -2.38 12.98 16.20
N ASP A 34 -1.57 12.83 15.15
CA ASP A 34 -2.03 12.41 13.83
C ASP A 34 -1.55 10.99 13.51
N PHE A 35 -2.42 10.18 12.92
CA PHE A 35 -2.08 8.84 12.45
C PHE A 35 -1.97 8.83 10.93
N LEU A 36 -0.77 8.64 10.39
CA LEU A 36 -0.57 8.44 8.97
C LEU A 36 -0.68 6.94 8.66
N SER A 37 -1.55 6.60 7.70
CA SER A 37 -1.77 5.20 7.31
C SER A 37 -0.98 4.82 6.08
N GLN A 38 -1.02 5.65 5.02
CA GLN A 38 -0.48 5.25 3.73
C GLN A 38 -0.16 6.46 2.84
N VAL A 39 0.82 6.30 1.95
CA VAL A 39 1.01 7.15 0.77
C VAL A 39 0.67 6.36 -0.48
N ILE A 40 -0.11 6.94 -1.38
CA ILE A 40 -0.54 6.32 -2.63
C ILE A 40 -0.07 7.16 -3.79
N THR A 41 0.67 6.57 -4.72
CA THR A 41 0.93 7.22 -6.01
C THR A 41 -0.32 7.08 -6.87
N THR A 42 -0.88 8.22 -7.26
CA THR A 42 -2.10 8.29 -8.08
C THR A 42 -1.80 7.93 -9.53
N ILE A 43 -2.84 7.68 -10.33
CA ILE A 43 -2.66 7.35 -11.75
C ILE A 43 -1.93 8.49 -12.50
N ASP A 44 -2.20 9.74 -12.12
CA ASP A 44 -1.58 10.95 -12.68
C ASP A 44 -0.23 11.30 -12.04
N GLN A 45 0.41 10.34 -11.34
CA GLN A 45 1.73 10.47 -10.70
C GLN A 45 1.79 11.52 -9.59
N GLN A 46 0.65 11.88 -9.00
CA GLN A 46 0.56 12.70 -7.80
C GLN A 46 0.56 11.78 -6.56
N TYR A 47 0.36 12.35 -5.38
CA TYR A 47 0.39 11.61 -4.12
C TYR A 47 -0.90 11.87 -3.35
N LEU A 48 -1.56 10.80 -2.92
CA LEU A 48 -2.60 10.87 -1.91
C LEU A 48 -2.01 10.36 -0.58
N ILE A 49 -1.96 11.24 0.40
CA ILE A 49 -1.57 10.93 1.77
C ILE A 49 -2.86 10.67 2.55
N THR A 50 -2.91 9.56 3.27
CA THR A 50 -4.12 9.14 3.99
C THR A 50 -3.80 8.83 5.44
N GLY A 51 -4.74 9.14 6.32
CA GLY A 51 -4.62 8.87 7.74
C GLY A 51 -5.83 9.36 8.52
N SER A 52 -5.61 9.69 9.79
CA SER A 52 -6.67 10.13 10.68
C SER A 52 -6.16 11.24 11.58
N SER A 53 -6.93 12.31 11.66
CA SER A 53 -6.63 13.50 12.44
C SER A 53 -7.90 14.05 13.07
N ILE A 54 -7.74 14.81 14.15
CA ILE A 54 -8.84 15.59 14.73
C ILE A 54 -8.90 16.94 14.00
N GLN A 55 -10.02 17.22 13.35
CA GLN A 55 -10.20 18.43 12.59
C GLN A 55 -10.12 19.68 13.48
N SER A 56 -9.23 20.61 13.17
CA SER A 56 -9.07 21.85 13.94
C SER A 56 -10.26 22.80 13.77
N LYS A 57 -10.63 23.51 14.84
CA LYS A 57 -11.75 24.47 14.83
C LYS A 57 -11.59 25.63 13.83
N SER A 58 -10.37 25.93 13.41
CA SER A 58 -10.08 27.02 12.47
C SER A 58 -10.35 26.65 11.00
N GLN A 59 -10.41 25.39 10.65
CA GLN A 59 -10.68 24.92 9.28
C GLN A 59 -12.17 24.80 8.99
N SER A 60 -13.04 24.82 10.00
CA SER A 60 -14.51 24.72 9.86
C SER A 60 -15.18 26.07 9.60
N GLN A 61 -14.65 26.91 8.72
CA GLN A 61 -15.26 28.21 8.36
C GLN A 61 -16.48 28.12 7.42
N ALA A 62 -17.22 27.06 7.44
CA ALA A 62 -18.60 27.08 6.92
C ALA A 62 -19.55 27.25 8.12
N ALA A 63 -20.35 28.31 8.10
CA ALA A 63 -21.19 28.86 9.15
C ALA A 63 -22.31 27.95 9.71
N ASN A 64 -22.05 26.67 9.94
CA ASN A 64 -22.96 25.76 10.64
C ASN A 64 -22.18 24.97 11.71
N SER A 65 -22.04 25.60 12.87
CA SER A 65 -21.35 25.10 14.07
C SER A 65 -21.92 23.84 14.73
N GLN A 66 -22.79 23.08 14.06
CA GLN A 66 -23.38 21.84 14.58
C GLN A 66 -22.74 20.54 14.08
N LYS A 67 -21.68 20.61 13.24
CA LYS A 67 -21.09 19.43 12.61
C LYS A 67 -19.70 19.06 13.13
N GLN A 68 -19.26 19.55 14.26
CA GLN A 68 -17.97 19.14 14.84
C GLN A 68 -18.14 18.01 15.84
N ASN A 69 -17.34 16.93 15.64
CA ASN A 69 -17.02 16.00 16.71
C ASN A 69 -15.62 16.35 17.30
N ASN A 70 -15.26 15.69 18.40
CA ASN A 70 -13.92 15.75 18.98
C ASN A 70 -13.17 14.42 18.71
N GLY A 71 -13.64 13.62 17.76
CA GLY A 71 -13.08 12.34 17.37
C GLY A 71 -12.07 12.48 16.24
N TYR A 72 -11.34 11.40 15.99
CA TYR A 72 -10.55 11.25 14.78
C TYR A 72 -11.46 11.04 13.59
N ASP A 73 -11.12 11.68 12.48
CA ASP A 73 -11.82 11.59 11.21
C ASP A 73 -10.88 11.06 10.13
N PHE A 74 -11.39 10.48 9.06
CA PHE A 74 -10.58 10.20 7.88
C PHE A 74 -10.02 11.50 7.35
N HIS A 75 -8.72 11.57 7.20
CA HIS A 75 -8.02 12.75 6.71
C HIS A 75 -7.23 12.38 5.45
N LEU A 76 -7.41 13.17 4.39
CA LEU A 76 -6.79 12.98 3.09
C LEU A 76 -6.18 14.27 2.60
N VAL A 77 -4.93 14.19 2.14
CA VAL A 77 -4.24 15.33 1.51
C VAL A 77 -3.68 14.87 0.18
N LYS A 78 -4.12 15.49 -0.93
CA LYS A 78 -3.54 15.25 -2.25
C LYS A 78 -2.45 16.26 -2.52
N LEU A 79 -1.24 15.77 -2.84
CA LEU A 79 -0.08 16.57 -3.20
C LEU A 79 0.28 16.33 -4.66
N ASN A 80 0.70 17.39 -5.37
CA ASN A 80 1.29 17.25 -6.69
C ASN A 80 2.73 16.72 -6.63
N GLN A 81 3.38 16.52 -7.77
CA GLN A 81 4.74 16.00 -7.84
C GLN A 81 5.79 16.90 -7.17
N GLN A 82 5.51 18.18 -7.00
CA GLN A 82 6.36 19.17 -6.32
C GLN A 82 6.09 19.27 -4.81
N GLY A 83 5.18 18.46 -4.27
CA GLY A 83 4.80 18.49 -2.86
C GLY A 83 3.80 19.60 -2.50
N ASN A 84 3.25 20.34 -3.48
CA ASN A 84 2.22 21.34 -3.22
C ASN A 84 0.86 20.65 -3.09
N GLU A 85 0.07 21.14 -2.14
CA GLU A 85 -1.28 20.66 -1.91
C GLU A 85 -2.19 20.98 -3.10
N VAL A 86 -2.96 19.98 -3.53
CA VAL A 86 -3.98 20.09 -4.56
C VAL A 86 -5.36 20.22 -3.92
N TRP A 87 -5.63 19.38 -2.92
CA TRP A 87 -6.82 19.44 -2.09
C TRP A 87 -6.60 18.67 -0.77
N GLU A 88 -7.38 19.05 0.23
CA GLU A 88 -7.49 18.39 1.53
C GLU A 88 -8.97 18.07 1.80
N LYS A 89 -9.24 16.90 2.38
CA LYS A 89 -10.60 16.42 2.67
C LYS A 89 -10.64 15.67 3.99
N TYR A 90 -11.76 15.83 4.69
CA TYR A 90 -12.12 15.04 5.86
C TYR A 90 -13.44 14.32 5.60
N PHE A 91 -13.57 13.10 6.13
CA PHE A 91 -14.84 12.40 6.25
C PHE A 91 -15.05 12.05 7.71
N SER A 92 -16.12 12.58 8.28
CA SER A 92 -16.34 12.62 9.71
C SER A 92 -17.59 11.83 10.11
N GLY A 93 -17.48 11.05 11.16
CA GLY A 93 -18.60 10.51 11.91
C GLY A 93 -18.81 11.23 13.25
N GLN A 94 -19.67 10.71 14.10
CA GLN A 94 -19.94 11.31 15.42
C GLN A 94 -18.88 10.96 16.48
N ASN A 95 -18.15 9.87 16.29
CA ASN A 95 -17.11 9.33 17.16
C ASN A 95 -15.78 9.24 16.42
N HIS A 96 -14.90 8.35 16.88
CA HIS A 96 -13.63 8.09 16.22
C HIS A 96 -13.81 7.25 14.95
N ASP A 97 -13.19 7.72 13.89
CA ASP A 97 -13.13 7.04 12.59
C ASP A 97 -11.66 6.99 12.11
N TYR A 98 -11.10 5.80 11.99
CA TYR A 98 -9.70 5.60 11.65
C TYR A 98 -9.54 5.06 10.23
N LEU A 99 -8.93 5.84 9.34
CA LEU A 99 -8.61 5.40 7.99
C LEU A 99 -7.41 4.47 8.00
N SER A 100 -7.60 3.23 7.57
CA SER A 100 -6.56 2.19 7.58
C SER A 100 -5.89 1.99 6.23
N ALA A 101 -6.66 2.01 5.15
CA ALA A 101 -6.16 1.75 3.81
C ALA A 101 -6.93 2.51 2.73
N ALA A 102 -6.28 2.73 1.60
CA ALA A 102 -6.92 3.24 0.41
C ALA A 102 -6.27 2.64 -0.84
N VAL A 103 -7.02 2.55 -1.93
CA VAL A 103 -6.54 2.07 -3.22
C VAL A 103 -6.98 3.01 -4.34
N THR A 104 -6.07 3.25 -5.32
CA THR A 104 -6.43 3.93 -6.57
C THR A 104 -7.31 3.03 -7.42
N THR A 105 -8.26 3.63 -8.12
CA THR A 105 -9.13 2.93 -9.05
C THR A 105 -8.80 3.30 -10.49
N GLN A 106 -9.12 2.42 -11.44
CA GLN A 106 -8.74 2.61 -12.85
C GLN A 106 -9.34 3.87 -13.49
N ASP A 107 -10.40 4.43 -12.93
CA ASP A 107 -11.01 5.70 -13.37
C ASP A 107 -10.34 6.95 -12.76
N GLY A 108 -9.31 6.76 -11.92
CA GLY A 108 -8.52 7.83 -11.30
C GLY A 108 -8.96 8.24 -9.91
N GLY A 109 -10.06 7.70 -9.39
CA GLY A 109 -10.52 7.94 -8.03
C GLY A 109 -9.92 6.96 -7.02
N PHE A 110 -10.57 6.82 -5.85
CA PHE A 110 -10.05 6.02 -4.74
C PHE A 110 -11.18 5.30 -4.00
N LEU A 111 -10.90 4.11 -3.47
CA LEU A 111 -11.70 3.49 -2.43
C LEU A 111 -10.93 3.56 -1.11
N LEU A 112 -11.55 4.16 -0.10
CA LEU A 112 -11.06 4.30 1.26
C LEU A 112 -11.68 3.20 2.12
N ALA A 113 -10.92 2.63 3.04
CA ALA A 113 -11.37 1.65 4.01
C ALA A 113 -10.83 1.98 5.40
N GLY A 114 -11.69 2.17 6.35
CA GLY A 114 -11.31 2.48 7.73
C GLY A 114 -12.25 1.86 8.75
N THR A 115 -11.87 1.96 10.01
CA THR A 115 -12.63 1.48 11.16
C THR A 115 -13.42 2.62 11.75
N SER A 116 -14.73 2.47 11.87
CA SER A 116 -15.64 3.49 12.36
C SER A 116 -16.35 3.04 13.62
N TYR A 117 -16.31 3.88 14.64
CA TYR A 117 -17.10 3.77 15.89
C TYR A 117 -18.36 4.63 15.85
N SER A 118 -18.69 5.19 14.69
CA SER A 118 -19.77 6.13 14.49
C SER A 118 -21.03 5.43 13.98
N GLY A 119 -22.19 5.86 14.49
CA GLY A 119 -23.48 5.60 13.87
C GLY A 119 -23.71 6.54 12.67
N LYS A 120 -24.92 6.54 12.15
CA LYS A 120 -25.36 7.48 11.12
C LYS A 120 -25.32 8.92 11.62
N GLY A 121 -24.64 9.80 10.89
CA GLY A 121 -24.53 11.23 11.22
C GLY A 121 -23.28 11.85 10.63
N LEU A 122 -23.26 13.18 10.54
CA LEU A 122 -22.24 13.95 9.82
C LEU A 122 -22.12 13.46 8.36
N ASP A 123 -20.95 12.93 7.97
CA ASP A 123 -20.75 12.40 6.61
C ASP A 123 -21.16 10.92 6.48
N LYS A 124 -21.24 10.17 7.58
CA LYS A 124 -21.62 8.75 7.57
C LYS A 124 -23.12 8.57 7.35
N LYS A 125 -23.50 7.82 6.31
CA LYS A 125 -24.89 7.64 5.87
C LYS A 125 -25.57 6.41 6.45
N ASP A 126 -24.78 5.40 6.84
CA ASP A 126 -25.29 4.15 7.40
C ASP A 126 -25.11 4.11 8.92
N ASP A 127 -26.03 3.45 9.61
CA ASP A 127 -25.87 3.15 11.03
C ASP A 127 -24.77 2.09 11.27
N SER A 128 -24.23 2.10 12.50
CA SER A 128 -23.38 1.02 12.99
C SER A 128 -24.18 -0.29 13.08
N LYS A 129 -23.48 -1.41 12.86
CA LYS A 129 -24.02 -2.78 12.99
C LYS A 129 -23.57 -3.47 14.26
N GLY A 130 -22.46 -3.01 14.85
CA GLY A 130 -21.84 -3.53 16.07
C GLY A 130 -21.20 -2.43 16.90
N GLY A 131 -20.08 -2.71 17.53
CA GLY A 131 -19.26 -1.74 18.25
C GLY A 131 -18.45 -0.89 17.27
N SER A 132 -17.52 -1.50 16.55
CA SER A 132 -16.83 -0.89 15.41
C SER A 132 -17.17 -1.62 14.13
N ASP A 133 -17.22 -0.88 13.02
CA ASP A 133 -17.52 -1.41 11.68
C ASP A 133 -16.50 -0.91 10.65
N ILE A 134 -16.37 -1.62 9.53
CA ILE A 134 -15.60 -1.15 8.38
C ILE A 134 -16.42 -0.13 7.59
N TRP A 135 -15.95 1.11 7.54
CA TRP A 135 -16.53 2.17 6.74
C TRP A 135 -15.76 2.32 5.43
N LEU A 136 -16.46 2.16 4.32
CA LEU A 136 -15.95 2.31 2.96
C LEU A 136 -16.48 3.61 2.35
N ILE A 137 -15.60 4.37 1.70
CA ILE A 137 -15.97 5.58 0.96
C ILE A 137 -15.29 5.54 -0.40
N ARG A 138 -16.10 5.52 -1.45
CA ARG A 138 -15.63 5.64 -2.84
C ARG A 138 -15.64 7.10 -3.24
N ILE A 139 -14.49 7.64 -3.64
CA ILE A 139 -14.35 9.03 -4.07
C ILE A 139 -13.80 9.11 -5.50
N ASN A 140 -14.08 10.22 -6.20
CA ASN A 140 -13.48 10.53 -7.48
C ASN A 140 -12.06 11.12 -7.32
N GLU A 141 -11.41 11.49 -8.41
CA GLU A 141 -10.06 12.08 -8.44
C GLU A 141 -9.96 13.45 -7.74
N PHE A 142 -11.09 14.12 -7.52
CA PHE A 142 -11.21 15.43 -6.84
C PHE A 142 -11.56 15.31 -5.35
N GLY A 143 -11.72 14.07 -4.84
CA GLY A 143 -12.09 13.81 -3.45
C GLY A 143 -13.60 13.90 -3.19
N ASP A 144 -14.45 13.97 -4.23
CA ASP A 144 -15.90 13.98 -4.03
C ASP A 144 -16.44 12.56 -3.90
N GLU A 145 -17.33 12.36 -2.94
CA GLU A 145 -17.95 11.06 -2.66
C GLU A 145 -18.82 10.59 -3.83
N LEU A 146 -18.62 9.34 -4.25
CA LEU A 146 -19.47 8.65 -5.22
C LEU A 146 -20.46 7.72 -4.53
N TRP A 147 -19.99 6.93 -3.57
CA TRP A 147 -20.80 6.09 -2.70
C TRP A 147 -20.06 5.78 -1.40
N GLN A 148 -20.78 5.36 -0.39
CA GLN A 148 -20.21 4.83 0.84
C GLN A 148 -20.99 3.61 1.31
N LYS A 149 -20.38 2.81 2.18
CA LYS A 149 -20.97 1.58 2.71
C LYS A 149 -20.36 1.22 4.06
N THR A 150 -21.19 0.71 4.95
CA THR A 150 -20.77 0.11 6.21
C THR A 150 -20.82 -1.42 6.09
N LEU A 151 -19.66 -2.08 6.26
CA LEU A 151 -19.55 -3.52 6.40
C LEU A 151 -19.35 -3.84 7.87
N GLY A 152 -20.12 -4.78 8.41
CA GLY A 152 -20.03 -5.14 9.81
C GLY A 152 -21.05 -6.19 10.21
N SER A 153 -20.91 -6.63 11.45
CA SER A 153 -21.80 -7.58 12.14
C SER A 153 -22.17 -7.04 13.52
N SER A 154 -22.64 -7.89 14.42
CA SER A 154 -22.81 -7.52 15.83
C SER A 154 -21.52 -7.55 16.64
N SER A 155 -20.40 -7.93 16.03
CA SER A 155 -19.06 -7.94 16.61
C SER A 155 -18.33 -6.62 16.33
N ASP A 156 -17.06 -6.55 16.70
CA ASP A 156 -16.16 -5.44 16.34
C ASP A 156 -15.35 -5.83 15.10
N GLU A 157 -15.41 -5.01 14.08
CA GLU A 157 -14.63 -5.16 12.86
C GLU A 157 -13.65 -4.01 12.69
N GLU A 158 -12.44 -4.36 12.23
CA GLU A 158 -11.35 -3.42 11.93
C GLU A 158 -10.96 -3.52 10.46
N ALA A 159 -10.93 -2.41 9.73
CA ALA A 159 -10.38 -2.36 8.38
C ALA A 159 -8.86 -2.44 8.40
N ARG A 160 -8.27 -3.18 7.44
CA ARG A 160 -6.81 -3.32 7.33
C ARG A 160 -6.28 -3.11 5.91
N ALA A 161 -6.97 -3.62 4.90
CA ALA A 161 -6.50 -3.54 3.52
C ALA A 161 -7.65 -3.49 2.52
N VAL A 162 -7.41 -2.84 1.39
CA VAL A 162 -8.32 -2.80 0.26
C VAL A 162 -7.53 -2.84 -1.05
N ILE A 163 -7.99 -3.61 -2.01
CA ILE A 163 -7.43 -3.68 -3.36
C ILE A 163 -8.54 -3.62 -4.40
N GLN A 164 -8.24 -3.06 -5.59
CA GLN A 164 -9.11 -3.19 -6.75
C GLN A 164 -8.78 -4.46 -7.53
N THR A 165 -9.79 -5.20 -7.94
CA THR A 165 -9.65 -6.42 -8.73
C THR A 165 -9.71 -6.16 -10.23
N THR A 166 -9.32 -7.14 -11.05
CA THR A 166 -9.28 -7.01 -12.52
C THR A 166 -10.66 -6.82 -13.16
N ASP A 167 -11.72 -7.23 -12.48
CA ASP A 167 -13.13 -7.00 -12.86
C ASP A 167 -13.69 -5.65 -12.38
N LEU A 168 -12.81 -4.72 -11.93
CA LEU A 168 -13.09 -3.40 -11.37
C LEU A 168 -13.80 -3.43 -10.01
N GLY A 169 -14.07 -4.58 -9.45
CA GLY A 169 -14.55 -4.75 -8.10
C GLY A 169 -13.45 -4.57 -7.06
N PHE A 170 -13.71 -5.02 -5.84
CA PHE A 170 -12.78 -4.84 -4.73
C PHE A 170 -12.72 -6.08 -3.84
N PHE A 171 -11.55 -6.34 -3.26
CA PHE A 171 -11.43 -7.07 -2.02
C PHE A 171 -11.15 -6.09 -0.89
N VAL A 172 -11.91 -6.23 0.19
CA VAL A 172 -11.71 -5.53 1.47
C VAL A 172 -11.34 -6.58 2.49
N ALA A 173 -10.24 -6.42 3.18
CA ALA A 173 -9.80 -7.29 4.26
C ALA A 173 -9.69 -6.51 5.57
N GLY A 174 -10.12 -7.16 6.63
CA GLY A 174 -10.08 -6.65 7.99
C GLY A 174 -10.07 -7.77 9.00
N ASN A 175 -10.22 -7.41 10.26
CA ASN A 175 -10.29 -8.36 11.36
C ASN A 175 -11.67 -8.28 12.00
N VAL A 176 -12.17 -9.40 12.49
CA VAL A 176 -13.40 -9.48 13.30
C VAL A 176 -13.09 -10.11 14.65
N GLN A 177 -13.55 -9.46 15.71
CA GLN A 177 -13.29 -9.90 17.08
C GLN A 177 -14.47 -10.72 17.63
N ASN A 178 -14.16 -11.88 18.24
CA ASN A 178 -15.13 -12.77 18.90
C ASN A 178 -16.38 -13.09 18.04
N SER A 179 -16.19 -13.28 16.75
CA SER A 179 -17.28 -13.62 15.83
C SER A 179 -17.86 -15.00 16.16
N SER A 180 -19.18 -15.10 16.25
CA SER A 180 -19.87 -16.40 16.42
C SER A 180 -19.69 -17.34 15.22
N LYS A 181 -19.20 -16.83 14.09
CA LYS A 181 -18.91 -17.58 12.86
C LYS A 181 -17.40 -17.77 12.62
N GLY A 182 -16.57 -17.25 13.51
CA GLY A 182 -15.12 -17.39 13.50
C GLY A 182 -14.62 -18.61 14.27
N TYR A 183 -13.32 -18.66 14.48
CA TYR A 183 -12.63 -19.79 15.09
C TYR A 183 -11.89 -19.43 16.38
N GLY A 184 -11.48 -18.17 16.53
CA GLY A 184 -10.65 -17.68 17.62
C GLY A 184 -11.13 -16.39 18.26
N SER A 185 -10.22 -15.74 18.96
CA SER A 185 -10.50 -14.45 19.60
C SER A 185 -10.56 -13.31 18.59
N LYS A 186 -9.76 -13.40 17.51
CA LYS A 186 -9.76 -12.47 16.38
C LYS A 186 -9.48 -13.27 15.12
N ASP A 187 -10.29 -13.07 14.10
CA ASP A 187 -10.20 -13.76 12.81
C ASP A 187 -10.14 -12.73 11.67
N VAL A 188 -9.60 -13.13 10.53
CA VAL A 188 -9.55 -12.31 9.33
C VAL A 188 -10.91 -12.36 8.62
N TRP A 189 -11.44 -11.19 8.28
CA TRP A 189 -12.68 -11.06 7.52
C TRP A 189 -12.45 -10.42 6.17
N ILE A 190 -12.87 -11.08 5.11
CA ILE A 190 -12.69 -10.65 3.73
C ILE A 190 -14.04 -10.50 3.08
N THR A 191 -14.27 -9.36 2.41
CA THR A 191 -15.47 -9.13 1.60
C THR A 191 -15.07 -8.82 0.17
N LYS A 192 -15.67 -9.53 -0.79
CA LYS A 192 -15.61 -9.20 -2.22
C LYS A 192 -16.78 -8.31 -2.58
N LEU A 193 -16.51 -7.18 -3.24
CA LEU A 193 -17.49 -6.23 -3.74
C LEU A 193 -17.40 -6.15 -5.26
N ASP A 194 -18.51 -5.83 -5.93
CA ASP A 194 -18.47 -5.36 -7.31
C ASP A 194 -18.02 -3.88 -7.39
N LYS A 195 -17.94 -3.34 -8.60
CA LYS A 195 -17.49 -1.95 -8.84
C LYS A 195 -18.38 -0.88 -8.19
N ASP A 196 -19.64 -1.20 -7.93
CA ASP A 196 -20.65 -0.30 -7.36
C ASP A 196 -20.83 -0.51 -5.84
N GLY A 197 -19.98 -1.33 -5.22
CA GLY A 197 -19.95 -1.60 -3.78
C GLY A 197 -20.97 -2.66 -3.31
N LYS A 198 -21.60 -3.41 -4.22
CA LYS A 198 -22.48 -4.53 -3.85
C LYS A 198 -21.64 -5.72 -3.38
N GLU A 199 -22.01 -6.29 -2.24
CA GLU A 199 -21.36 -7.48 -1.70
C GLU A 199 -21.65 -8.71 -2.56
N LEU A 200 -20.59 -9.40 -2.97
CA LEU A 200 -20.64 -10.61 -3.78
C LEU A 200 -20.37 -11.87 -2.93
N SER A 201 -19.41 -11.80 -2.03
CA SER A 201 -19.07 -12.88 -1.09
C SER A 201 -18.35 -12.34 0.15
N GLN A 202 -18.41 -13.12 1.22
CA GLN A 202 -17.67 -12.88 2.45
C GLN A 202 -16.98 -14.18 2.88
N LEU A 203 -15.78 -14.06 3.46
CA LEU A 203 -14.99 -15.18 3.96
C LEU A 203 -14.38 -14.80 5.32
N ILE A 204 -14.54 -15.68 6.31
CA ILE A 204 -13.79 -15.63 7.57
C ILE A 204 -12.67 -16.67 7.51
N LEU A 205 -11.44 -16.25 7.83
CA LEU A 205 -10.27 -17.11 7.94
C LEU A 205 -9.72 -17.02 9.35
N GLY A 206 -9.44 -18.16 9.98
CA GLY A 206 -8.84 -18.14 11.32
C GLY A 206 -8.53 -19.51 11.89
N GLY A 207 -7.85 -19.49 13.02
CA GLY A 207 -7.55 -20.64 13.86
C GLY A 207 -8.07 -20.45 15.29
N LYS A 208 -7.57 -21.20 16.26
CA LYS A 208 -8.07 -21.17 17.64
C LYS A 208 -7.63 -19.95 18.46
N GLY A 209 -6.73 -19.13 17.95
CA GLY A 209 -6.13 -18.00 18.67
C GLY A 209 -6.48 -16.66 18.04
N LEU A 210 -5.44 -15.86 17.79
CA LEU A 210 -5.52 -14.55 17.17
C LEU A 210 -4.92 -14.63 15.75
N ASP A 211 -5.68 -14.15 14.78
CA ASP A 211 -5.27 -14.03 13.40
C ASP A 211 -5.60 -12.61 12.90
N GLU A 212 -4.58 -11.84 12.51
CA GLU A 212 -4.72 -10.45 12.07
C GLU A 212 -4.14 -10.27 10.67
N VAL A 213 -4.97 -9.83 9.72
CA VAL A 213 -4.44 -9.44 8.42
C VAL A 213 -3.66 -8.14 8.54
N GLU A 214 -2.43 -8.15 8.06
CA GLU A 214 -1.55 -6.97 8.06
C GLU A 214 -1.50 -6.31 6.68
N LYS A 215 -1.50 -7.12 5.62
CA LYS A 215 -1.41 -6.61 4.24
C LYS A 215 -2.15 -7.53 3.27
N MET A 216 -2.67 -6.93 2.21
CA MET A 216 -3.24 -7.65 1.07
C MET A 216 -2.76 -6.98 -0.23
N ILE A 217 -2.35 -7.78 -1.20
CA ILE A 217 -1.95 -7.31 -2.53
C ILE A 217 -2.73 -8.05 -3.62
N PRO A 218 -3.01 -7.41 -4.78
CA PRO A 218 -3.60 -8.09 -5.91
C PRO A 218 -2.59 -9.06 -6.53
N THR A 219 -3.07 -10.14 -7.14
CA THR A 219 -2.25 -11.10 -7.86
C THR A 219 -2.56 -11.07 -9.36
N LYS A 220 -1.62 -11.55 -10.19
CA LYS A 220 -1.71 -11.46 -11.67
C LYS A 220 -2.92 -12.19 -12.25
N ASP A 221 -3.41 -13.22 -11.60
CA ASP A 221 -4.59 -14.01 -11.95
C ASP A 221 -5.93 -13.36 -11.54
N GLY A 222 -5.87 -12.15 -10.95
CA GLY A 222 -7.04 -11.41 -10.51
C GLY A 222 -7.52 -11.74 -9.09
N GLY A 223 -6.81 -12.59 -8.38
CA GLY A 223 -7.04 -12.91 -6.97
C GLY A 223 -6.31 -11.97 -6.01
N ALA A 224 -6.04 -12.43 -4.80
CA ALA A 224 -5.34 -11.69 -3.75
C ALA A 224 -4.37 -12.57 -2.96
N LEU A 225 -3.26 -11.98 -2.49
CA LEU A 225 -2.38 -12.57 -1.49
C LEU A 225 -2.52 -11.78 -0.19
N LEU A 226 -2.74 -12.50 0.91
CA LEU A 226 -2.85 -11.94 2.25
C LEU A 226 -1.62 -12.33 3.08
N GLY A 227 -1.08 -11.36 3.80
CA GLY A 227 -0.13 -11.57 4.89
C GLY A 227 -0.86 -11.42 6.21
N ILE A 228 -0.88 -12.49 6.99
CA ILE A 228 -1.60 -12.59 8.25
C ILE A 228 -0.59 -12.87 9.36
N TYR A 229 -0.62 -12.07 10.41
CA TYR A 229 0.04 -12.40 11.66
C TYR A 229 -0.84 -13.39 12.44
N SER A 230 -0.33 -14.58 12.69
CA SER A 230 -1.11 -15.65 13.28
C SER A 230 -0.48 -16.18 14.57
N ARG A 231 -1.25 -16.17 15.65
CA ARG A 231 -0.96 -16.83 16.92
C ARG A 231 -1.85 -18.04 17.16
N SER A 232 -2.29 -18.68 16.07
CA SER A 232 -3.29 -19.73 16.06
C SER A 232 -2.71 -21.07 15.63
N GLY A 233 -3.00 -22.13 16.37
CA GLY A 233 -2.85 -23.48 15.88
C GLY A 233 -3.95 -23.87 14.88
N ALA A 234 -3.69 -24.93 14.10
CA ALA A 234 -4.66 -25.50 13.17
C ALA A 234 -5.94 -25.96 13.87
N VAL A 235 -7.06 -25.74 13.24
CA VAL A 235 -8.34 -26.32 13.66
C VAL A 235 -8.47 -27.69 13.02
N LYS A 236 -8.08 -28.74 13.71
CA LYS A 236 -8.26 -30.13 13.28
C LYS A 236 -9.76 -30.46 13.28
N THR A 237 -10.47 -30.09 12.23
CA THR A 237 -11.85 -30.53 12.03
C THR A 237 -11.84 -31.95 11.47
N THR A 238 -12.23 -32.92 12.28
CA THR A 238 -12.89 -34.12 11.78
C THR A 238 -14.29 -33.66 11.35
N HIS A 239 -14.51 -33.46 10.06
CA HIS A 239 -15.78 -33.22 9.35
C HIS A 239 -16.14 -31.80 8.87
N GLN A 240 -16.28 -31.79 7.56
CA GLN A 240 -17.32 -31.16 6.72
C GLN A 240 -17.41 -29.62 6.69
N GLN A 241 -17.18 -29.10 5.47
CA GLN A 241 -17.93 -27.95 4.99
C GLN A 241 -19.38 -28.08 5.44
N SER A 242 -19.78 -27.27 6.42
CA SER A 242 -21.20 -27.12 6.73
C SER A 242 -21.83 -26.23 5.65
N THR A 243 -22.14 -26.81 4.51
CA THR A 243 -23.28 -26.36 3.74
C THR A 243 -24.49 -26.59 4.63
N ILE A 244 -24.98 -25.53 5.24
CA ILE A 244 -26.27 -25.57 5.95
C ILE A 244 -27.33 -25.82 4.88
N ASN A 245 -27.65 -27.11 4.64
CA ASN A 245 -28.85 -27.51 3.94
C ASN A 245 -30.04 -27.26 4.84
N THR A 246 -30.63 -26.08 4.76
CA THR A 246 -31.99 -25.86 5.25
C THR A 246 -32.97 -26.32 4.17
N ASN A 247 -33.31 -27.61 4.18
CA ASN A 247 -34.50 -28.10 3.52
C ASN A 247 -35.73 -27.65 4.31
N THR A 248 -36.16 -26.40 4.12
CA THR A 248 -37.51 -25.95 4.40
C THR A 248 -38.03 -25.22 3.17
N PRO A 249 -39.15 -25.65 2.57
CA PRO A 249 -39.74 -24.94 1.44
C PRO A 249 -40.39 -23.67 1.98
N SER A 250 -39.79 -22.52 1.74
CA SER A 250 -40.46 -21.23 1.89
C SER A 250 -40.28 -20.46 0.58
N ASP A 251 -41.39 -20.03 0.02
CA ASP A 251 -41.55 -19.24 -1.21
C ASP A 251 -40.96 -17.81 -1.09
N ARG A 252 -39.71 -17.70 -0.63
CA ARG A 252 -38.93 -16.47 -0.73
C ARG A 252 -37.68 -16.79 -1.55
N PRO A 253 -37.26 -15.93 -2.52
CA PRO A 253 -36.02 -16.14 -3.24
C PRO A 253 -34.90 -16.25 -2.20
N ALA A 254 -34.16 -17.36 -2.24
CA ALA A 254 -33.08 -17.70 -1.34
C ALA A 254 -32.11 -16.51 -1.26
N ALA A 255 -32.04 -15.87 -0.09
CA ALA A 255 -30.92 -15.01 0.22
C ALA A 255 -29.68 -15.91 0.15
N HIS A 256 -28.86 -15.76 -0.89
CA HIS A 256 -27.59 -16.45 -1.00
C HIS A 256 -26.82 -16.15 0.27
N ASN A 257 -26.46 -17.19 1.04
CA ASN A 257 -25.54 -17.06 2.17
C ASN A 257 -24.19 -16.61 1.61
N LEU A 258 -23.93 -15.30 1.63
CA LEU A 258 -22.70 -14.68 1.13
C LEU A 258 -21.48 -15.07 1.96
N LEU A 259 -21.70 -15.44 3.23
CA LEU A 259 -20.65 -15.71 4.19
C LEU A 259 -20.23 -17.18 4.20
N SER A 260 -18.95 -17.42 4.01
CA SER A 260 -18.25 -18.69 4.24
C SER A 260 -17.18 -18.54 5.33
N ALA A 261 -16.75 -19.64 5.92
CA ALA A 261 -15.67 -19.67 6.89
C ALA A 261 -14.71 -20.83 6.55
N THR A 262 -13.41 -20.55 6.64
CA THR A 262 -12.35 -21.53 6.38
C THR A 262 -11.35 -21.48 7.53
N SER A 263 -11.16 -22.61 8.19
CA SER A 263 -10.22 -22.75 9.30
C SER A 263 -8.79 -22.91 8.81
N LYS A 264 -7.84 -22.35 9.57
CA LYS A 264 -6.40 -22.59 9.39
C LYS A 264 -6.09 -24.07 9.51
N GLN A 265 -5.34 -24.61 8.54
CA GLN A 265 -5.01 -26.04 8.46
C GLN A 265 -3.58 -26.35 8.93
N ILE A 266 -2.72 -25.34 9.05
CA ILE A 266 -1.31 -25.47 9.37
C ILE A 266 -1.05 -24.94 10.77
N ASP A 267 -0.38 -25.72 11.62
CA ASP A 267 0.03 -25.28 12.97
C ASP A 267 1.15 -24.23 12.91
N ASN A 268 1.21 -23.36 13.91
CA ASN A 268 2.33 -22.46 14.13
C ASN A 268 3.57 -23.21 14.58
N PHE A 269 4.73 -22.62 14.30
CA PHE A 269 6.04 -23.10 14.77
C PHE A 269 6.40 -22.55 16.16
N GLY A 270 5.85 -21.37 16.50
CA GLY A 270 6.16 -20.66 17.74
C GLY A 270 5.03 -19.78 18.27
N GLU A 271 5.42 -18.62 18.81
CA GLU A 271 4.48 -17.69 19.45
C GLU A 271 3.57 -17.01 18.43
N GLY A 272 4.15 -16.48 17.37
CA GLY A 272 3.47 -15.86 16.24
C GLY A 272 4.20 -16.16 14.96
N ASP A 273 3.48 -16.38 13.86
CA ASP A 273 4.04 -16.76 12.57
C ASP A 273 3.44 -15.93 11.42
N TYR A 274 4.13 -15.89 10.28
CA TYR A 274 3.61 -15.40 9.01
C TYR A 274 2.67 -16.45 8.41
N TRP A 275 1.38 -16.20 8.43
CA TRP A 275 0.41 -17.03 7.72
C TRP A 275 0.03 -16.34 6.41
N ILE A 276 0.37 -17.00 5.29
CA ILE A 276 0.17 -16.48 3.93
C ILE A 276 -0.97 -17.23 3.30
N VAL A 277 -1.98 -16.50 2.81
CA VAL A 277 -3.16 -17.07 2.17
C VAL A 277 -3.34 -16.46 0.80
N LYS A 278 -3.46 -17.31 -0.23
CA LYS A 278 -3.77 -16.92 -1.61
C LYS A 278 -5.25 -17.18 -1.88
N LEU A 279 -5.94 -16.17 -2.38
CA LEU A 279 -7.31 -16.26 -2.85
C LEU A 279 -7.37 -16.21 -4.36
N ASP A 280 -8.31 -16.95 -4.95
CA ASP A 280 -8.68 -16.82 -6.36
C ASP A 280 -9.47 -15.52 -6.61
N LYS A 281 -9.77 -15.22 -7.86
CA LYS A 281 -10.57 -14.06 -8.28
C LYS A 281 -11.98 -14.00 -7.67
N ASN A 282 -12.52 -15.12 -7.17
CA ASN A 282 -13.84 -15.20 -6.55
C ASN A 282 -13.77 -15.07 -5.02
N GLY A 283 -12.56 -14.97 -4.43
CA GLY A 283 -12.33 -14.90 -2.99
C GLY A 283 -12.28 -16.28 -2.31
N LYS A 284 -12.06 -17.36 -3.06
CA LYS A 284 -11.87 -18.70 -2.50
C LYS A 284 -10.39 -18.96 -2.23
N VAL A 285 -10.07 -19.61 -1.12
CA VAL A 285 -8.70 -20.02 -0.79
C VAL A 285 -8.18 -21.04 -1.80
N GLU A 286 -7.06 -20.73 -2.45
CA GLU A 286 -6.33 -21.62 -3.35
C GLU A 286 -5.23 -22.39 -2.61
N TRP A 287 -4.46 -21.70 -1.78
CA TRP A 287 -3.44 -22.28 -0.93
C TRP A 287 -3.16 -21.41 0.29
N GLU A 288 -2.59 -22.04 1.32
CA GLU A 288 -2.03 -21.38 2.47
C GLU A 288 -0.62 -21.90 2.79
N LYS A 289 0.21 -21.05 3.40
CA LYS A 289 1.56 -21.39 3.87
C LYS A 289 1.80 -20.72 5.22
N ASN A 290 2.63 -21.34 6.05
CA ASN A 290 3.02 -20.79 7.34
C ASN A 290 4.54 -20.73 7.43
N PHE A 291 5.09 -19.58 7.86
CA PHE A 291 6.53 -19.36 8.02
C PHE A 291 6.79 -18.82 9.42
N GLY A 292 7.71 -19.45 10.15
CA GLY A 292 8.04 -19.05 11.51
C GLY A 292 9.11 -19.92 12.15
N GLY A 293 9.55 -19.47 13.31
CA GLY A 293 10.42 -20.17 14.22
C GLY A 293 9.79 -20.30 15.61
N LYS A 294 10.59 -20.55 16.66
CA LYS A 294 10.08 -20.73 18.03
C LYS A 294 9.66 -19.43 18.70
N GLY A 295 10.18 -18.29 18.26
CA GLY A 295 9.85 -16.97 18.80
C GLY A 295 8.63 -16.37 18.12
N ASP A 296 8.52 -15.05 18.22
CA ASP A 296 7.46 -14.26 17.62
C ASP A 296 7.92 -13.69 16.27
N ASP A 297 7.25 -14.09 15.21
CA ASP A 297 7.51 -13.68 13.84
C ASP A 297 6.29 -12.90 13.31
N HIS A 298 6.44 -11.58 13.07
CA HIS A 298 5.34 -10.69 12.75
C HIS A 298 5.47 -10.16 11.32
N ILE A 299 4.61 -10.63 10.41
CA ILE A 299 4.53 -10.13 9.04
C ILE A 299 4.04 -8.69 9.03
N ARG A 300 4.61 -7.86 8.14
CA ARG A 300 4.21 -6.45 7.99
C ARG A 300 3.79 -6.11 6.57
N THR A 301 4.45 -6.69 5.58
CA THR A 301 4.25 -6.23 4.21
C THR A 301 4.51 -7.33 3.19
N LEU A 302 3.96 -7.12 2.00
CA LEU A 302 4.01 -8.01 0.85
C LEU A 302 4.32 -7.19 -0.41
N ALA A 303 4.99 -7.80 -1.37
CA ALA A 303 5.14 -7.24 -2.71
C ALA A 303 5.06 -8.32 -3.78
N LEU A 304 4.48 -7.97 -4.93
CA LEU A 304 4.47 -8.81 -6.12
C LEU A 304 5.83 -8.71 -6.82
N THR A 305 6.38 -9.85 -7.23
CA THR A 305 7.54 -9.93 -8.13
C THR A 305 7.12 -10.38 -9.52
N SER A 306 8.07 -10.44 -10.45
CA SER A 306 7.79 -11.00 -11.79
C SER A 306 7.37 -12.47 -11.74
N ASN A 307 7.85 -13.26 -10.76
CA ASN A 307 7.67 -14.72 -10.71
C ASN A 307 7.09 -15.23 -9.38
N GLY A 308 6.49 -14.34 -8.58
CA GLY A 308 5.95 -14.70 -7.29
C GLY A 308 5.85 -13.51 -6.34
N PHE A 309 6.36 -13.65 -5.11
CA PHE A 309 6.12 -12.69 -4.05
C PHE A 309 7.36 -12.50 -3.17
N ILE A 310 7.50 -11.32 -2.59
CA ILE A 310 8.34 -11.06 -1.41
C ILE A 310 7.42 -10.79 -0.24
N ILE A 311 7.64 -11.50 0.86
CA ILE A 311 6.97 -11.28 2.13
C ILE A 311 8.00 -10.87 3.17
N GLY A 312 7.63 -10.02 4.10
CA GLY A 312 8.57 -9.55 5.11
C GLY A 312 7.94 -8.90 6.32
N GLY A 313 8.70 -8.86 7.38
CA GLY A 313 8.34 -8.27 8.65
C GLY A 313 9.45 -8.43 9.67
N GLU A 314 9.09 -8.54 10.93
CA GLU A 314 9.97 -8.68 12.08
C GLU A 314 10.09 -10.14 12.49
N SER A 315 11.23 -10.52 13.06
CA SER A 315 11.43 -11.86 13.64
C SER A 315 12.29 -11.81 14.90
N ARG A 316 11.82 -12.52 15.93
CA ARG A 316 12.56 -12.82 17.16
C ARG A 316 13.03 -14.27 17.24
N SER A 317 12.87 -15.01 16.15
CA SER A 317 13.20 -16.42 16.08
C SER A 317 14.65 -16.63 15.66
N GLU A 318 15.37 -17.42 16.43
CA GLU A 318 16.57 -18.10 15.94
C GLU A 318 16.20 -19.13 14.87
N ARG A 319 17.21 -19.78 14.29
CA ARG A 319 16.99 -20.89 13.33
C ARG A 319 16.17 -21.99 13.96
N SER A 320 14.91 -22.07 13.61
CA SER A 320 13.95 -23.07 14.12
C SER A 320 12.70 -23.08 13.24
N GLY A 321 11.83 -24.09 13.40
CA GLY A 321 10.68 -24.24 12.53
C GLY A 321 11.10 -24.41 11.08
N ASN A 322 10.59 -23.56 10.19
CA ASN A 322 11.05 -23.45 8.81
C ASN A 322 11.89 -22.19 8.54
N LYS A 323 12.24 -21.43 9.59
CA LYS A 323 13.19 -20.33 9.48
C LYS A 323 14.62 -20.85 9.44
N THR A 324 15.34 -20.58 8.34
CA THR A 324 16.69 -21.08 8.08
C THR A 324 17.80 -20.08 8.38
N VAL A 325 17.43 -18.82 8.67
CA VAL A 325 18.34 -17.72 9.03
C VAL A 325 18.18 -17.38 10.52
N GLY A 326 19.28 -17.02 11.20
CA GLY A 326 19.25 -16.55 12.59
C GLY A 326 18.91 -15.06 12.70
N ILE A 327 18.89 -14.58 13.94
CA ILE A 327 18.88 -13.15 14.27
C ILE A 327 20.29 -12.76 14.77
N GLU A 328 20.62 -11.47 14.64
CA GLU A 328 21.88 -10.93 15.18
C GLU A 328 21.65 -10.30 16.55
N GLU A 329 20.59 -9.51 16.71
CA GLU A 329 20.29 -8.78 17.94
C GLU A 329 18.79 -8.46 18.04
N GLY A 330 18.16 -8.86 19.14
CA GLY A 330 16.80 -8.47 19.50
C GLY A 330 15.74 -8.90 18.50
N THR A 331 15.39 -8.02 17.60
CA THR A 331 14.38 -8.24 16.56
C THR A 331 14.92 -7.78 15.20
N ASP A 332 15.13 -8.72 14.30
CA ASP A 332 15.64 -8.46 12.95
C ASP A 332 14.52 -8.45 11.90
N LEU A 333 14.79 -7.83 10.77
CA LEU A 333 13.97 -8.00 9.59
C LEU A 333 14.12 -9.42 9.04
N TRP A 334 13.02 -10.05 8.71
CA TRP A 334 13.01 -11.34 8.04
C TRP A 334 12.22 -11.25 6.73
N LEU A 335 12.92 -11.51 5.60
CA LEU A 335 12.35 -11.54 4.26
C LEU A 335 12.39 -12.94 3.69
N ILE A 336 11.32 -13.28 2.97
CA ILE A 336 11.17 -14.56 2.28
C ILE A 336 10.71 -14.28 0.85
N SER A 337 11.41 -14.84 -0.14
CA SER A 337 10.96 -14.86 -1.52
C SER A 337 10.19 -16.15 -1.79
N LEU A 338 9.03 -16.01 -2.39
CA LEU A 338 8.15 -17.12 -2.76
C LEU A 338 7.90 -17.13 -4.26
N ASN A 339 7.75 -18.33 -4.85
CA ASN A 339 7.21 -18.46 -6.20
C ASN A 339 5.67 -18.26 -6.21
N GLU A 340 5.03 -18.32 -7.37
CA GLU A 340 3.57 -18.15 -7.50
C GLU A 340 2.75 -19.22 -6.76
N ARG A 341 3.34 -20.39 -6.44
CA ARG A 341 2.71 -21.47 -5.66
C ARG A 341 2.94 -21.33 -4.14
N GLY A 342 3.63 -20.26 -3.71
CA GLY A 342 3.97 -20.06 -2.32
C GLY A 342 5.16 -20.90 -1.83
N ASP A 343 5.93 -21.54 -2.73
CA ASP A 343 7.12 -22.27 -2.33
C ASP A 343 8.30 -21.31 -2.18
N GLU A 344 9.04 -21.48 -1.09
CA GLU A 344 10.20 -20.67 -0.75
C GLU A 344 11.30 -20.77 -1.82
N GLN A 345 11.87 -19.62 -2.17
CA GLN A 345 13.03 -19.51 -3.04
C GLN A 345 14.28 -19.14 -2.26
N TRP A 346 14.17 -18.21 -1.34
CA TRP A 346 15.23 -17.83 -0.41
C TRP A 346 14.64 -17.13 0.83
N GLN A 347 15.42 -17.16 1.92
CA GLN A 347 15.19 -16.39 3.15
C GLN A 347 16.43 -15.55 3.47
N LYS A 348 16.23 -14.35 4.00
CA LYS A 348 17.29 -13.43 4.44
C LYS A 348 16.88 -12.72 5.72
N SER A 349 17.87 -12.45 6.58
CA SER A 349 17.73 -11.61 7.77
C SER A 349 18.59 -10.36 7.62
N TYR A 350 18.11 -9.22 8.11
CA TYR A 350 18.84 -7.94 8.09
C TYR A 350 18.65 -7.25 9.43
N ASN A 351 19.73 -6.67 9.95
CA ASN A 351 19.76 -5.99 11.23
C ASN A 351 20.22 -4.54 11.07
N PHE A 352 19.48 -3.61 11.69
CA PHE A 352 19.83 -2.19 11.83
C PHE A 352 20.12 -1.80 13.27
N LYS A 353 20.19 -2.79 14.17
CA LYS A 353 20.26 -2.69 15.63
C LYS A 353 18.91 -2.40 16.28
N ASN A 354 18.78 -2.73 17.58
CA ASN A 354 17.55 -2.61 18.37
C ASN A 354 16.37 -3.39 17.72
N ARG A 355 15.19 -2.81 17.70
CA ARG A 355 14.01 -3.39 17.10
C ARG A 355 13.75 -2.78 15.72
N ASP A 356 13.95 -3.55 14.68
CA ASP A 356 13.74 -3.14 13.30
C ASP A 356 12.31 -3.41 12.85
N ILE A 357 11.63 -2.38 12.35
CA ILE A 357 10.24 -2.46 11.91
C ILE A 357 10.18 -2.16 10.42
N LEU A 358 9.72 -3.14 9.64
CA LEU A 358 9.53 -3.02 8.19
C LEU A 358 8.13 -2.48 7.89
N MET A 359 8.04 -1.38 7.12
CA MET A 359 6.74 -0.75 6.80
C MET A 359 6.39 -0.81 5.32
N GLY A 360 7.38 -0.86 4.44
CA GLY A 360 7.12 -0.85 3.00
C GLY A 360 8.12 -1.65 2.19
N ILE A 361 7.62 -2.26 1.12
CA ILE A 361 8.42 -2.94 0.08
C ILE A 361 7.99 -2.42 -1.29
N SER A 362 8.96 -2.07 -2.13
CA SER A 362 8.76 -1.81 -3.55
C SER A 362 9.70 -2.66 -4.37
N VAL A 363 9.17 -3.39 -5.35
CA VAL A 363 9.97 -4.19 -6.28
C VAL A 363 10.23 -3.38 -7.54
N ILE A 364 11.49 -3.36 -7.99
CA ILE A 364 11.90 -2.72 -9.25
C ILE A 364 11.77 -3.76 -10.36
N HIS A 365 10.83 -3.56 -11.28
CA HIS A 365 10.60 -4.46 -12.40
C HIS A 365 11.35 -4.02 -13.66
N SER A 366 11.62 -4.97 -14.56
CA SER A 366 11.99 -4.68 -15.94
C SER A 366 10.78 -4.08 -16.69
N ALA A 367 11.02 -3.40 -17.83
CA ALA A 367 9.97 -2.77 -18.62
C ALA A 367 8.88 -3.74 -19.11
N ASP A 368 9.27 -4.96 -19.37
CA ASP A 368 8.38 -6.03 -19.85
C ASP A 368 7.74 -6.85 -18.71
N ASP A 369 7.97 -6.45 -17.44
CA ASP A 369 7.52 -7.12 -16.21
C ASP A 369 7.94 -8.61 -16.10
N LYS A 370 8.91 -9.05 -16.92
CA LYS A 370 9.37 -10.45 -16.93
C LYS A 370 10.43 -10.75 -15.89
N SER A 371 11.09 -9.73 -15.37
CA SER A 371 12.11 -9.89 -14.33
C SER A 371 12.02 -8.79 -13.27
N SER A 372 12.48 -9.09 -12.08
CA SER A 372 12.69 -8.11 -11.01
C SER A 372 14.15 -7.73 -10.98
N LYS A 373 14.45 -6.43 -10.93
CA LYS A 373 15.82 -5.89 -10.92
C LYS A 373 16.36 -5.69 -9.51
N GLY A 374 15.46 -5.50 -8.55
CA GLY A 374 15.83 -5.28 -7.16
C GLY A 374 14.63 -5.02 -6.27
N ILE A 375 14.91 -4.90 -4.97
CA ILE A 375 13.90 -4.75 -3.93
C ILE A 375 14.32 -3.58 -3.06
N LEU A 376 13.44 -2.58 -2.93
CA LEU A 376 13.61 -1.45 -2.03
C LEU A 376 12.70 -1.62 -0.82
N LEU A 377 13.30 -1.54 0.36
CA LEU A 377 12.63 -1.68 1.65
C LEU A 377 12.68 -0.36 2.39
N GLY A 378 11.68 -0.07 3.19
CA GLY A 378 11.68 1.06 4.10
C GLY A 378 11.04 0.73 5.43
N GLY A 379 11.56 1.34 6.47
CA GLY A 379 11.11 1.13 7.82
C GLY A 379 11.71 2.14 8.80
N TYR A 380 11.62 1.81 10.07
CA TYR A 380 12.24 2.57 11.14
C TYR A 380 12.78 1.62 12.21
N THR A 381 13.74 2.09 12.99
CA THR A 381 14.29 1.35 14.13
C THR A 381 13.70 1.93 15.40
N GLN A 382 13.13 1.08 16.25
CA GLN A 382 12.57 1.47 17.54
C GLN A 382 13.55 1.10 18.66
N ALA A 383 13.86 2.05 19.53
CA ALA A 383 14.72 1.82 20.69
C ALA A 383 14.08 0.83 21.67
N GLU A 384 14.85 -0.16 22.13
CA GLU A 384 14.49 -1.02 23.24
C GLU A 384 14.92 -0.33 24.56
N GLY A 385 13.98 0.33 25.23
CA GLY A 385 14.24 0.99 26.52
C GLY A 385 14.01 2.51 26.49
N ARG A 386 14.87 3.28 27.19
CA ARG A 386 14.78 4.75 27.16
C ARG A 386 15.26 5.25 25.80
N ILE A 387 14.40 5.97 25.12
CA ILE A 387 14.73 6.65 23.86
C ILE A 387 15.98 7.49 24.08
N GLN A 388 17.07 7.09 23.42
CA GLN A 388 18.26 7.91 23.31
C GLN A 388 18.13 8.77 22.04
N THR A 389 18.75 9.94 22.04
CA THR A 389 18.77 10.83 20.89
C THR A 389 19.32 10.10 19.68
N ASP A 390 18.55 9.99 18.60
CA ASP A 390 18.82 9.38 17.29
C ASP A 390 18.28 7.96 17.05
N ASP A 391 17.48 7.37 17.93
CA ASP A 391 17.10 5.95 17.83
C ASP A 391 15.89 5.65 16.94
N GLU A 392 15.01 6.63 16.68
CA GLU A 392 13.86 6.44 15.77
C GLU A 392 14.02 7.32 14.52
N THR A 393 14.55 6.73 13.46
CA THR A 393 14.70 7.40 12.16
C THR A 393 14.23 6.48 11.04
N PHE A 394 13.79 7.07 9.92
CA PHE A 394 13.50 6.31 8.72
C PHE A 394 14.78 5.71 8.18
N TRP A 395 14.72 4.46 7.77
CA TRP A 395 15.78 3.80 7.03
C TRP A 395 15.25 3.21 5.72
N MET A 396 16.18 3.02 4.79
CA MET A 396 15.96 2.30 3.54
C MET A 396 17.05 1.27 3.32
N LEU A 397 16.66 0.15 2.72
CA LEU A 397 17.53 -0.94 2.32
C LEU A 397 17.24 -1.31 0.86
N TYR A 398 18.28 -1.30 0.04
CA TYR A 398 18.19 -1.77 -1.34
C TYR A 398 18.89 -3.10 -1.48
N LEU A 399 18.17 -4.07 -2.04
CA LEU A 399 18.62 -5.44 -2.30
C LEU A 399 18.60 -5.73 -3.81
N ASP A 400 19.50 -6.60 -4.28
CA ASP A 400 19.36 -7.20 -5.59
C ASP A 400 18.17 -8.20 -5.63
N GLN A 401 17.91 -8.79 -6.79
CA GLN A 401 16.83 -9.78 -6.98
C GLN A 401 16.97 -11.05 -6.13
N ASN A 402 18.16 -11.36 -5.64
CA ASN A 402 18.49 -12.52 -4.81
C ASN A 402 18.47 -12.20 -3.31
N GLY A 403 18.08 -10.99 -2.94
CA GLY A 403 18.06 -10.52 -1.56
C GLY A 403 19.45 -10.14 -1.02
N ASN A 404 20.47 -9.93 -1.85
CA ASN A 404 21.76 -9.46 -1.35
C ASN A 404 21.75 -7.96 -1.20
N GLU A 405 22.17 -7.48 -0.03
CA GLU A 405 22.25 -6.06 0.25
C GLU A 405 23.22 -5.35 -0.69
N GLN A 406 22.74 -4.26 -1.29
CA GLN A 406 23.52 -3.37 -2.14
C GLN A 406 23.91 -2.11 -1.39
N TRP A 407 22.97 -1.53 -0.64
CA TRP A 407 23.19 -0.42 0.26
C TRP A 407 22.06 -0.30 1.30
N ARG A 408 22.38 0.35 2.43
CA ARG A 408 21.44 0.81 3.44
C ARG A 408 21.68 2.28 3.75
N LYS A 409 20.62 3.01 4.08
CA LYS A 409 20.66 4.45 4.34
C LYS A 409 19.66 4.82 5.43
N HIS A 410 20.07 5.73 6.31
CA HIS A 410 19.18 6.40 7.25
C HIS A 410 18.78 7.75 6.67
N VAL A 411 17.50 8.05 6.68
CA VAL A 411 16.96 9.35 6.26
C VAL A 411 16.85 10.21 7.50
N LYS A 412 17.89 11.01 7.77
CA LYS A 412 17.90 11.89 8.93
C LYS A 412 17.05 13.13 8.65
N GLY A 413 16.12 13.44 9.57
CA GLY A 413 15.43 14.73 9.61
C GLY A 413 16.35 15.85 10.06
N GLU A 414 15.85 17.09 10.01
CA GLU A 414 16.61 18.29 10.42
C GLU A 414 16.87 18.34 11.94
N SER A 415 16.10 17.64 12.76
CA SER A 415 16.20 17.65 14.22
C SER A 415 16.66 16.31 14.78
N ARG A 416 17.70 16.33 15.62
CA ARG A 416 18.21 15.16 16.35
C ARG A 416 17.35 14.76 17.56
N LYS A 417 16.17 15.36 17.77
CA LYS A 417 15.29 15.14 18.93
C LYS A 417 13.91 14.64 18.55
N LYS A 418 13.67 14.33 17.27
CA LYS A 418 12.35 13.91 16.81
C LYS A 418 12.28 12.39 16.72
N GLU A 419 11.17 11.83 17.21
CA GLU A 419 10.78 10.46 16.93
C GLU A 419 10.15 10.40 15.55
N GLU A 420 10.72 9.59 14.67
CA GLU A 420 10.25 9.46 13.29
C GLU A 420 9.89 8.00 13.01
N ARG A 421 8.61 7.75 12.71
CA ARG A 421 8.07 6.42 12.42
C ARG A 421 7.53 6.38 11.01
N LEU A 422 8.18 5.60 10.15
CA LEU A 422 7.71 5.37 8.79
C LEU A 422 6.41 4.58 8.81
N SER A 423 5.43 5.00 8.02
CA SER A 423 4.18 4.28 7.80
C SER A 423 4.14 3.61 6.42
N ASP A 424 4.72 4.23 5.40
CA ASP A 424 4.73 3.66 4.05
C ASP A 424 5.88 4.21 3.18
N LEU A 425 6.26 3.42 2.18
CA LEU A 425 7.27 3.74 1.17
C LEU A 425 6.71 3.45 -0.21
N LYS A 426 6.94 4.38 -1.15
CA LYS A 426 6.62 4.17 -2.58
C LYS A 426 7.80 4.52 -3.46
N LEU A 427 8.09 3.64 -4.39
CA LEU A 427 8.97 3.90 -5.52
C LEU A 427 8.13 4.40 -6.69
N ASN A 428 8.46 5.57 -7.17
CA ASN A 428 7.79 6.17 -8.31
C ASN A 428 8.39 5.70 -9.65
N ARG A 429 7.63 5.88 -10.73
CA ARG A 429 8.07 5.51 -12.08
C ARG A 429 9.23 6.37 -12.59
N ASP A 430 9.45 7.54 -12.02
CA ASP A 430 10.59 8.43 -12.32
C ASP A 430 11.86 8.08 -11.52
N GLY A 431 11.83 7.00 -10.73
CA GLY A 431 12.93 6.57 -9.87
C GLY A 431 13.02 7.30 -8.54
N SER A 432 12.18 8.30 -8.31
CA SER A 432 12.10 8.96 -7.00
C SER A 432 11.40 8.08 -5.98
N ILE A 433 11.75 8.26 -4.71
CA ILE A 433 11.23 7.49 -3.59
C ILE A 433 10.45 8.44 -2.68
N VAL A 434 9.23 8.07 -2.30
CA VAL A 434 8.45 8.81 -1.30
C VAL A 434 8.37 7.98 -0.04
N LEU A 435 8.78 8.59 1.06
CA LEU A 435 8.62 8.08 2.42
C LEU A 435 7.55 8.92 3.11
N ALA A 436 6.60 8.27 3.74
CA ALA A 436 5.56 8.95 4.51
C ALA A 436 5.42 8.28 5.89
N GLY A 437 5.36 9.09 6.91
CA GLY A 437 5.27 8.63 8.29
C GLY A 437 4.92 9.77 9.23
N THR A 438 5.18 9.56 10.51
CA THR A 438 4.96 10.56 11.55
C THR A 438 6.28 11.05 12.12
N SER A 439 6.28 12.28 12.60
CA SER A 439 7.40 12.93 13.29
C SER A 439 6.89 13.69 14.50
N ALA A 440 7.51 13.50 15.65
CA ALA A 440 7.14 14.16 16.89
C ALA A 440 8.36 14.60 17.70
N GLU A 441 8.26 15.77 18.35
CA GLU A 441 9.21 16.21 19.41
C GLU A 441 8.80 15.67 20.78
N GLU A 442 7.51 15.40 20.95
CA GLU A 442 6.89 14.86 22.16
C GLU A 442 5.84 13.80 21.75
N LEU A 443 5.79 12.68 22.47
CA LEU A 443 4.75 11.66 22.30
C LEU A 443 3.34 12.28 22.43
N GLY A 444 2.46 11.93 21.51
CA GLY A 444 1.08 12.45 21.47
C GLY A 444 0.94 13.77 20.69
N LYS A 445 2.01 14.23 20.02
CA LYS A 445 2.01 15.38 19.12
C LYS A 445 2.63 15.03 17.77
N GLU A 446 2.33 13.84 17.28
CA GLU A 446 2.82 13.34 16.01
C GLU A 446 2.16 14.07 14.85
N ASN A 447 2.97 14.65 13.98
CA ASN A 447 2.55 15.27 12.71
C ASN A 447 2.94 14.37 11.54
N TRP A 448 2.29 14.51 10.39
CA TRP A 448 2.69 13.79 9.20
C TRP A 448 3.95 14.38 8.60
N LYS A 449 4.89 13.52 8.26
CA LYS A 449 6.12 13.86 7.55
C LYS A 449 6.19 13.10 6.25
N ILE A 450 6.30 13.83 5.15
CA ILE A 450 6.42 13.27 3.80
C ILE A 450 7.73 13.76 3.19
N VAL A 451 8.57 12.83 2.72
CA VAL A 451 9.87 13.15 2.10
C VAL A 451 9.94 12.50 0.73
N LYS A 452 10.22 13.28 -0.31
CA LYS A 452 10.56 12.78 -1.64
C LYS A 452 12.05 12.85 -1.85
N LEU A 453 12.64 11.71 -2.21
CA LEU A 453 14.07 11.53 -2.39
C LEU A 453 14.40 11.16 -3.83
N GLY A 454 15.52 11.67 -4.33
CA GLY A 454 16.21 11.15 -5.50
C GLY A 454 17.33 10.20 -5.09
N ASP A 455 17.50 9.12 -5.85
CA ASP A 455 18.65 8.21 -5.69
C ASP A 455 19.17 7.79 -7.06
N LYS A 456 20.44 8.12 -7.34
CA LYS A 456 21.06 7.85 -8.65
C LYS A 456 21.15 6.37 -8.98
N GLN A 457 21.34 5.50 -7.99
CA GLN A 457 21.45 4.05 -8.21
C GLN A 457 20.08 3.47 -8.56
N VAL A 458 19.03 3.90 -7.84
CA VAL A 458 17.65 3.51 -8.15
C VAL A 458 17.23 4.07 -9.51
N ASP A 459 17.53 5.35 -9.80
CA ASP A 459 17.18 5.97 -11.09
C ASP A 459 17.78 5.23 -12.29
N GLN A 460 19.00 4.68 -12.15
CA GLN A 460 19.65 3.89 -13.21
C GLN A 460 18.96 2.56 -13.49
N LEU A 461 18.19 2.02 -12.54
CA LEU A 461 17.45 0.77 -12.70
C LEU A 461 16.09 0.97 -13.35
N ILE A 462 15.56 2.19 -13.27
CA ILE A 462 14.27 2.54 -13.86
C ILE A 462 14.42 2.72 -15.36
N GLU A 463 13.62 1.99 -16.10
CA GLU A 463 13.57 2.17 -17.55
C GLU A 463 12.76 3.41 -17.92
N LYS A 464 13.41 4.31 -18.66
CA LYS A 464 12.81 5.56 -19.11
C LYS A 464 12.12 5.34 -20.46
N TYR A 465 10.87 5.76 -20.54
CA TYR A 465 10.08 5.72 -21.78
C TYR A 465 9.93 7.14 -22.32
N ASP A 466 9.85 7.26 -23.64
CA ASP A 466 9.45 8.53 -24.25
C ASP A 466 7.96 8.81 -24.03
N ILE A 467 7.11 7.79 -24.19
CA ILE A 467 5.67 7.87 -23.94
C ILE A 467 5.18 6.53 -23.35
N LYS A 468 4.31 6.62 -22.35
CA LYS A 468 3.54 5.48 -21.86
C LYS A 468 2.04 5.82 -21.89
N ILE A 469 1.20 4.85 -22.27
CA ILE A 469 -0.26 5.00 -22.26
C ILE A 469 -0.85 3.86 -21.43
N TYR A 470 -1.73 4.21 -20.51
CA TYR A 470 -2.39 3.22 -19.66
C TYR A 470 -3.80 3.68 -19.22
N PRO A 471 -4.75 2.72 -19.08
CA PRO A 471 -4.64 1.35 -19.55
C PRO A 471 -4.53 1.29 -21.08
N ASN A 472 -3.87 0.27 -21.62
CA ASN A 472 -3.83 0.01 -23.04
C ASN A 472 -3.88 -1.51 -23.25
N PRO A 473 -5.00 -2.09 -23.72
CA PRO A 473 -6.17 -1.46 -24.37
C PRO A 473 -7.04 -0.61 -23.43
N VAL A 474 -7.63 0.45 -23.99
CA VAL A 474 -8.45 1.43 -23.29
C VAL A 474 -9.95 1.21 -23.50
N SER A 475 -10.77 1.55 -22.47
CA SER A 475 -12.23 1.70 -22.58
C SER A 475 -12.60 3.18 -22.75
N ASP A 476 -12.87 3.91 -21.66
CA ASP A 476 -13.42 5.26 -21.71
C ASP A 476 -12.36 6.36 -21.64
N TYR A 477 -11.27 6.12 -20.88
CA TYR A 477 -10.22 7.08 -20.64
C TYR A 477 -8.86 6.40 -20.68
N ALA A 478 -7.84 7.10 -21.18
CA ALA A 478 -6.45 6.73 -21.05
C ALA A 478 -5.65 7.86 -20.41
N TYR A 479 -4.53 7.51 -19.80
CA TYR A 479 -3.54 8.44 -19.30
C TYR A 479 -2.31 8.36 -20.19
N VAL A 480 -1.90 9.51 -20.71
CA VAL A 480 -0.70 9.67 -21.52
C VAL A 480 0.39 10.26 -20.65
N GLU A 481 1.43 9.48 -20.41
CA GLU A 481 2.62 9.87 -19.64
C GLU A 481 3.76 10.21 -20.59
N ILE A 482 4.34 11.40 -20.40
CA ILE A 482 5.47 11.91 -21.17
C ILE A 482 6.74 11.70 -20.33
N GLY A 483 7.66 10.88 -20.83
CA GLY A 483 8.84 10.42 -20.09
C GLY A 483 10.05 11.34 -20.17
N PHE A 484 9.98 12.47 -20.86
CA PHE A 484 11.05 13.46 -21.00
C PHE A 484 10.62 14.85 -20.56
N ASP A 485 11.57 15.75 -20.34
CA ASP A 485 11.30 17.08 -19.84
C ASP A 485 10.74 18.01 -20.92
N PHE A 486 9.75 18.82 -20.55
CA PHE A 486 9.07 19.81 -21.37
C PHE A 486 8.44 20.88 -20.47
N LYS A 487 8.07 22.03 -21.05
CA LYS A 487 7.25 23.06 -20.39
C LYS A 487 5.82 23.02 -20.89
N ASP A 488 5.65 22.88 -22.21
CA ASP A 488 4.36 22.77 -22.89
C ASP A 488 4.43 21.61 -23.90
N ALA A 489 3.36 20.81 -23.98
CA ALA A 489 3.26 19.72 -24.94
C ALA A 489 1.86 19.68 -25.58
N ASP A 490 1.80 19.28 -26.83
CA ASP A 490 0.58 18.94 -27.56
C ASP A 490 0.47 17.41 -27.63
N ILE A 491 -0.65 16.86 -27.13
CA ILE A 491 -1.03 15.45 -27.29
C ILE A 491 -2.01 15.38 -28.47
N LEU A 492 -1.61 14.69 -29.53
CA LEU A 492 -2.37 14.56 -30.77
C LEU A 492 -2.79 13.11 -30.96
N LEU A 493 -4.06 12.88 -31.19
CA LEU A 493 -4.63 11.55 -31.46
C LEU A 493 -5.03 11.44 -32.92
N TYR A 494 -4.55 10.41 -33.60
CA TYR A 494 -4.83 10.14 -35.02
C TYR A 494 -5.46 8.75 -35.20
N ASP A 495 -6.33 8.60 -36.17
CA ASP A 495 -6.71 7.29 -36.70
C ASP A 495 -5.58 6.71 -37.60
N MET A 496 -5.72 5.45 -37.98
CA MET A 496 -4.70 4.75 -38.77
C MET A 496 -4.63 5.27 -40.22
N SER A 497 -5.56 6.14 -40.64
CA SER A 497 -5.51 6.84 -41.94
C SER A 497 -4.72 8.15 -41.86
N GLY A 498 -4.30 8.57 -40.68
CA GLY A 498 -3.56 9.81 -40.42
C GLY A 498 -4.47 11.04 -40.19
N ARG A 499 -5.78 10.85 -40.05
CA ARG A 499 -6.71 11.91 -39.71
C ARG A 499 -6.61 12.21 -38.22
N GLN A 500 -6.39 13.49 -37.89
CA GLN A 500 -6.37 13.94 -36.49
C GLN A 500 -7.80 13.94 -35.91
N LEU A 501 -7.98 13.26 -34.79
CA LEU A 501 -9.25 13.13 -34.09
C LEU A 501 -9.34 14.07 -32.89
N GLN A 502 -8.22 14.21 -32.15
CA GLN A 502 -8.15 15.05 -30.94
C GLN A 502 -6.81 15.78 -30.87
N SER A 503 -6.83 16.95 -30.20
CA SER A 503 -5.63 17.70 -29.82
C SER A 503 -5.85 18.28 -28.43
N LEU A 504 -4.88 18.07 -27.54
CA LEU A 504 -4.93 18.54 -26.16
C LEU A 504 -3.58 19.14 -25.79
N LYS A 505 -3.56 20.35 -25.26
CA LYS A 505 -2.37 20.99 -24.69
C LYS A 505 -2.22 20.62 -23.23
N THR A 506 -0.99 20.36 -22.80
CA THR A 506 -0.70 20.02 -21.42
C THR A 506 0.64 20.57 -20.95
N LYS A 507 0.71 20.84 -19.64
CA LYS A 507 1.93 21.09 -18.87
C LYS A 507 2.22 19.96 -17.87
N ASN A 508 1.31 19.00 -17.80
CA ASN A 508 1.38 17.90 -16.87
C ASN A 508 2.10 16.71 -17.49
N ARG A 509 2.97 16.08 -16.72
CA ARG A 509 3.68 14.85 -17.13
C ARG A 509 2.72 13.71 -17.48
N VAL A 510 1.61 13.63 -16.78
CA VAL A 510 0.53 12.67 -17.05
C VAL A 510 -0.76 13.42 -17.34
N THR A 511 -1.40 13.10 -18.46
CA THR A 511 -2.60 13.77 -18.91
C THR A 511 -3.68 12.75 -19.28
N LYS A 512 -4.86 12.92 -18.71
CA LYS A 512 -6.04 12.10 -19.00
C LYS A 512 -6.65 12.51 -20.34
N ILE A 513 -6.88 11.55 -21.22
CA ILE A 513 -7.56 11.75 -22.50
C ILE A 513 -8.87 10.95 -22.54
N ASN A 514 -9.92 11.55 -23.08
CA ASN A 514 -11.22 10.89 -23.25
C ASN A 514 -11.20 10.06 -24.54
N THR A 515 -11.55 8.78 -24.43
CA THR A 515 -11.59 7.83 -25.54
C THR A 515 -12.98 7.22 -25.77
N GLN A 516 -14.03 7.71 -25.07
CA GLN A 516 -15.39 7.18 -25.18
C GLN A 516 -15.95 7.24 -26.60
N ALA A 517 -15.65 8.32 -27.33
CA ALA A 517 -16.12 8.52 -28.71
C ALA A 517 -15.34 7.71 -29.76
N LEU A 518 -14.28 7.01 -29.38
CA LEU A 518 -13.48 6.20 -30.27
C LEU A 518 -14.16 4.86 -30.54
N VAL A 519 -14.14 4.41 -31.80
CA VAL A 519 -14.56 3.07 -32.18
C VAL A 519 -13.46 2.06 -31.82
N GLN A 520 -13.83 0.80 -31.64
CA GLN A 520 -12.87 -0.28 -31.44
C GLN A 520 -11.82 -0.29 -32.56
N GLY A 521 -10.53 -0.28 -32.18
CA GLY A 521 -9.45 -0.24 -33.16
C GLY A 521 -8.13 0.29 -32.61
N ALA A 522 -7.20 0.52 -33.52
CA ALA A 522 -5.88 1.06 -33.22
C ALA A 522 -5.80 2.55 -33.61
N TYR A 523 -5.08 3.31 -32.80
CA TYR A 523 -4.88 4.74 -32.96
C TYR A 523 -3.41 5.09 -32.72
N LEU A 524 -2.96 6.22 -33.24
CA LEU A 524 -1.63 6.76 -33.01
C LEU A 524 -1.74 7.98 -32.11
N VAL A 525 -1.00 7.96 -31.00
CA VAL A 525 -0.82 9.12 -30.12
C VAL A 525 0.56 9.71 -30.41
N THR A 526 0.59 11.00 -30.71
CA THR A 526 1.80 11.78 -30.99
C THR A 526 1.93 12.88 -29.94
N ILE A 527 3.10 13.00 -29.34
CA ILE A 527 3.45 14.11 -28.47
C ILE A 527 4.38 15.05 -29.23
N LYS A 528 4.10 16.35 -29.14
CA LYS A 528 4.99 17.41 -29.64
C LYS A 528 5.24 18.40 -28.51
N THR A 529 6.49 18.72 -28.23
CA THR A 529 6.85 19.64 -27.14
C THR A 529 7.39 20.96 -27.64
N ASP A 530 7.41 21.94 -26.75
CA ASP A 530 8.03 23.26 -26.97
C ASP A 530 9.53 23.17 -27.31
N THR A 531 10.20 22.08 -26.95
CA THR A 531 11.60 21.77 -27.29
C THR A 531 11.76 21.09 -28.66
N ASN A 532 10.70 21.00 -29.46
CA ASN A 532 10.62 20.30 -30.76
C ASN A 532 10.88 18.77 -30.64
N LYS A 533 10.86 18.19 -29.44
CA LYS A 533 10.89 16.75 -29.27
C LYS A 533 9.53 16.18 -29.66
N THR A 534 9.57 15.12 -30.48
CA THR A 534 8.37 14.40 -30.92
C THR A 534 8.52 12.92 -30.58
N ALA A 535 7.48 12.32 -30.04
CA ALA A 535 7.42 10.90 -29.77
C ALA A 535 6.04 10.34 -30.11
N ASN A 536 5.97 9.05 -30.48
CA ASN A 536 4.75 8.40 -30.94
C ASN A 536 4.56 7.06 -30.23
N THR A 537 3.29 6.72 -29.97
CA THR A 537 2.94 5.41 -29.44
C THR A 537 1.55 4.97 -29.91
N LYS A 538 1.27 3.67 -29.82
CA LYS A 538 0.00 3.08 -30.25
C LYS A 538 -0.98 3.00 -29.07
N LEU A 539 -2.22 3.44 -29.32
CA LEU A 539 -3.37 3.25 -28.44
C LEU A 539 -4.31 2.21 -29.05
N ILE A 540 -4.79 1.27 -28.26
CA ILE A 540 -5.76 0.26 -28.68
C ILE A 540 -7.06 0.51 -27.91
N LYS A 541 -8.16 0.72 -28.63
CA LYS A 541 -9.52 0.83 -28.10
C LYS A 541 -10.19 -0.55 -28.14
N LYS A 542 -10.76 -0.99 -27.00
CA LYS A 542 -11.58 -2.19 -26.88
C LYS A 542 -12.95 -1.99 -27.49
#